data_822831b9fabc807fd6fd0b5dd7b72858
#
_entry.id   822831b9fabc807fd6fd0b5dd7b72858
#
_cell.length_a   1.000
_cell.length_b   1.000
_cell.length_c   1.000
_cell.angle_alpha   90.00
_cell.angle_beta   90.00
_cell.angle_gamma   90.00
#
_symmetry.space_group_name_H-M   'P 1'
#
loop_
_entity.id
_entity.type
_entity.pdbx_description
1 polymer ?
#
loop_
_entity_poly.entity_id
_entity_poly.type
_entity_poly.pdbx_seq_one_letter_code
_entity_poly.pdbx_strand_id
1 'polypeptide(L)'
;MGWRSLFFMVLPFCLVSIAMAQRYVPTTAPGGVSANHGKPSLDLAGLGLATVGTLCFLNSLVQLHSGHANFAAVLLGVALLATASFVSWQRWQTRQGGVPLMNLALFAHRPFAMGTTVAFIYGTAMFGSTYLLPVYLQLGLGLSPSHVGTLLLPAGLLLAVTIAIVGR
;
A
#
# COMPACT_ATOMS: atom_id res chain seq x y z
N MET A 1 27.32 12.53 6.89
CA MET A 1 26.65 11.21 6.84
C MET A 1 25.98 11.05 5.47
N GLY A 2 26.24 9.96 4.73
CA GLY A 2 25.66 9.77 3.40
C GLY A 2 24.22 9.26 3.48
N TRP A 3 23.44 9.42 2.40
CA TRP A 3 22.06 8.92 2.29
C TRP A 3 21.90 7.44 2.66
N ARG A 4 22.95 6.64 2.56
CA ARG A 4 23.00 5.23 2.97
C ARG A 4 22.81 5.04 4.47
N SER A 5 23.23 5.96 5.30
CA SER A 5 23.08 5.89 6.77
C SER A 5 21.61 5.89 7.21
N LEU A 6 20.72 6.49 6.42
CA LEU A 6 19.29 6.50 6.69
C LEU A 6 18.69 5.09 6.64
N PHE A 7 19.14 4.27 5.69
CA PHE A 7 18.67 2.88 5.60
C PHE A 7 19.16 2.02 6.77
N PHE A 8 20.40 2.22 7.21
CA PHE A 8 20.91 1.52 8.39
C PHE A 8 20.20 1.91 9.68
N MET A 9 19.70 3.15 9.77
CA MET A 9 18.94 3.61 10.91
C MET A 9 17.56 2.92 11.04
N VAL A 10 16.98 2.45 9.94
CA VAL A 10 15.69 1.74 9.94
C VAL A 10 15.84 0.27 10.40
N LEU A 11 17.01 -0.36 10.17
CA LEU A 11 17.24 -1.76 10.50
C LEU A 11 16.94 -2.14 11.96
N PRO A 12 17.42 -1.41 12.99
CA PRO A 12 17.13 -1.75 14.38
C PRO A 12 15.63 -1.71 14.68
N PHE A 13 14.89 -0.76 14.11
CA PHE A 13 13.43 -0.69 14.27
C PHE A 13 12.72 -1.89 13.61
N CYS A 14 13.18 -2.32 12.44
CA CYS A 14 12.66 -3.52 11.78
C CYS A 14 12.92 -4.78 12.63
N LEU A 15 14.12 -4.93 13.18
CA LEU A 15 14.46 -6.07 14.04
C LEU A 15 13.62 -6.10 15.30
N VAL A 16 13.43 -4.96 15.97
CA VAL A 16 12.55 -4.85 17.14
C VAL A 16 11.11 -5.20 16.76
N SER A 17 10.61 -4.70 15.63
CA SER A 17 9.25 -4.98 15.15
C SER A 17 9.06 -6.47 14.86
N ILE A 18 10.04 -7.14 14.24
CA ILE A 18 10.00 -8.58 13.99
C ILE A 18 10.00 -9.37 15.30
N ALA A 19 10.87 -9.02 16.25
CA ALA A 19 10.92 -9.67 17.55
C ALA A 19 9.60 -9.51 18.32
N MET A 20 9.02 -8.31 18.30
CA MET A 20 7.70 -8.05 18.90
C MET A 20 6.59 -8.83 18.19
N ALA A 21 6.58 -8.87 16.87
CA ALA A 21 5.59 -9.63 16.12
C ALA A 21 5.67 -11.13 16.44
N GLN A 22 6.85 -11.70 16.50
CA GLN A 22 7.04 -13.12 16.87
C GLN A 22 6.57 -13.43 18.31
N ARG A 23 6.68 -12.47 19.22
CA ARG A 23 6.31 -12.66 20.63
C ARG A 23 4.83 -12.41 20.91
N TYR A 24 4.22 -11.43 20.26
CA TYR A 24 2.88 -10.93 20.61
C TYR A 24 1.80 -11.25 19.59
N VAL A 25 2.16 -11.56 18.33
CA VAL A 25 1.16 -11.92 17.33
C VAL A 25 0.80 -13.40 17.51
N PRO A 26 -0.45 -13.72 17.86
CA PRO A 26 -0.89 -15.10 17.98
C PRO A 26 -0.81 -15.80 16.62
N THR A 27 -0.39 -17.07 16.65
CA THR A 27 -0.30 -17.91 15.44
C THR A 27 -1.67 -18.40 14.96
N THR A 28 -2.73 -18.15 15.73
CA THR A 28 -4.12 -18.47 15.39
C THR A 28 -4.76 -17.29 14.66
N ALA A 29 -5.56 -17.60 13.62
CA ALA A 29 -6.31 -16.56 12.90
C ALA A 29 -7.28 -15.81 13.83
N PRO A 30 -7.50 -14.49 13.63
CA PRO A 30 -8.49 -13.72 14.38
C PRO A 30 -9.87 -14.39 14.27
N GLY A 31 -10.54 -14.64 15.42
CA GLY A 31 -11.82 -15.34 15.47
C GLY A 31 -11.75 -16.82 15.83
N GLY A 32 -10.57 -17.36 16.22
CA GLY A 32 -10.43 -18.73 16.70
C GLY A 32 -10.59 -19.81 15.62
N VAL A 33 -10.62 -19.41 14.35
CA VAL A 33 -10.65 -20.35 13.24
C VAL A 33 -9.28 -21.01 13.15
N SER A 34 -9.20 -22.32 13.42
CA SER A 34 -7.99 -23.08 13.19
C SER A 34 -7.51 -22.87 11.76
N ALA A 35 -6.25 -22.49 11.58
CA ALA A 35 -5.65 -22.43 10.27
C ALA A 35 -5.87 -23.81 9.61
N ASN A 36 -6.68 -23.85 8.57
CA ASN A 36 -6.94 -25.08 7.83
C ASN A 36 -5.57 -25.63 7.39
N HIS A 37 -5.27 -26.89 7.71
CA HIS A 37 -3.96 -27.52 7.50
C HIS A 37 -3.55 -27.70 6.02
N GLY A 38 -4.35 -27.19 5.08
CA GLY A 38 -3.94 -27.04 3.68
C GLY A 38 -3.21 -25.73 3.47
N LYS A 39 -1.94 -25.76 3.07
CA LYS A 39 -1.24 -24.56 2.59
C LYS A 39 -2.08 -23.97 1.45
N PRO A 40 -2.69 -22.78 1.60
CA PRO A 40 -3.42 -22.19 0.50
C PRO A 40 -2.43 -22.01 -0.65
N SER A 41 -2.74 -22.55 -1.82
CA SER A 41 -1.93 -22.34 -3.02
C SER A 41 -1.93 -20.85 -3.32
N LEU A 42 -0.74 -20.27 -3.34
CA LEU A 42 -0.58 -18.85 -3.66
C LEU A 42 -1.00 -18.64 -5.11
N ASP A 43 -1.93 -17.73 -5.37
CA ASP A 43 -2.34 -17.34 -6.72
C ASP A 43 -1.24 -16.50 -7.39
N LEU A 44 -0.18 -17.18 -7.88
CA LEU A 44 0.94 -16.54 -8.54
C LEU A 44 0.54 -15.81 -9.82
N ALA A 45 -0.46 -16.33 -10.55
CA ALA A 45 -0.96 -15.68 -11.76
C ALA A 45 -1.68 -14.37 -11.42
N GLY A 46 -2.57 -14.39 -10.43
CA GLY A 46 -3.23 -13.18 -9.93
C GLY A 46 -2.23 -12.16 -9.39
N LEU A 47 -1.22 -12.63 -8.62
CA LEU A 47 -0.16 -11.75 -8.10
C LEU A 47 0.64 -11.10 -9.24
N GLY A 48 1.03 -11.87 -10.26
CA GLY A 48 1.76 -11.36 -11.43
C GLY A 48 0.97 -10.30 -12.18
N LEU A 49 -0.33 -10.56 -12.45
CA LEU A 49 -1.21 -9.62 -13.14
C LEU A 49 -1.41 -8.32 -12.33
N ALA A 50 -1.63 -8.43 -11.02
CA ALA A 50 -1.76 -7.27 -10.14
C ALA A 50 -0.47 -6.43 -10.11
N THR A 51 0.69 -7.10 -10.02
CA THR A 51 1.99 -6.44 -10.00
C THR A 51 2.26 -5.70 -11.32
N VAL A 52 2.08 -6.37 -12.46
CA VAL A 52 2.27 -5.76 -13.79
C VAL A 52 1.31 -4.59 -13.98
N GLY A 53 0.02 -4.77 -13.65
CA GLY A 53 -0.98 -3.72 -13.75
C GLY A 53 -0.60 -2.48 -12.94
N THR A 54 -0.23 -2.66 -11.69
CA THR A 54 0.15 -1.55 -10.80
C THR A 54 1.44 -0.86 -11.27
N LEU A 55 2.49 -1.63 -11.60
CA LEU A 55 3.76 -1.05 -12.05
C LEU A 55 3.60 -0.28 -13.37
N CYS A 56 2.88 -0.84 -14.35
CA CYS A 56 2.63 -0.16 -15.61
C CYS A 56 1.78 1.11 -15.41
N PHE A 57 0.78 1.07 -14.53
CA PHE A 57 -0.04 2.24 -14.21
C PHE A 57 0.81 3.36 -13.60
N LEU A 58 1.59 3.06 -12.56
CA LEU A 58 2.44 4.07 -11.91
C LEU A 58 3.50 4.64 -12.87
N ASN A 59 4.15 3.77 -13.67
CA ASN A 59 5.11 4.23 -14.67
C ASN A 59 4.47 5.07 -15.77
N SER A 60 3.22 4.78 -16.17
CA SER A 60 2.50 5.60 -17.15
C SER A 60 2.32 7.04 -16.68
N LEU A 61 2.00 7.24 -15.39
CA LEU A 61 1.87 8.58 -14.80
C LEU A 61 3.20 9.33 -14.78
N VAL A 62 4.30 8.65 -14.45
CA VAL A 62 5.65 9.25 -14.48
C VAL A 62 6.04 9.65 -15.90
N GLN A 63 5.82 8.79 -16.89
CA GLN A 63 6.16 9.08 -18.28
C GLN A 63 5.29 10.20 -18.90
N LEU A 64 4.04 10.27 -18.48
CA LEU A 64 3.14 11.37 -18.89
C LEU A 64 3.68 12.71 -18.40
N HIS A 65 4.15 12.79 -17.18
CA HIS A 65 4.79 13.99 -16.62
C HIS A 65 6.12 14.33 -17.32
N SER A 66 6.88 13.31 -17.73
CA SER A 66 8.17 13.46 -18.42
C SER A 66 8.05 13.83 -19.93
N GLY A 67 6.83 14.04 -20.43
CA GLY A 67 6.58 14.43 -21.83
C GLY A 67 6.60 13.27 -22.84
N HIS A 68 6.75 12.03 -22.40
CA HIS A 68 6.74 10.84 -23.28
C HIS A 68 5.33 10.27 -23.44
N ALA A 69 4.40 11.07 -23.98
CA ALA A 69 2.98 10.74 -24.05
C ALA A 69 2.65 9.42 -24.76
N ASN A 70 3.34 9.10 -25.86
CA ASN A 70 3.13 7.84 -26.59
C ASN A 70 3.49 6.62 -25.75
N PHE A 71 4.64 6.68 -25.06
CA PHE A 71 5.07 5.60 -24.18
C PHE A 71 4.18 5.46 -22.94
N ALA A 72 3.76 6.58 -22.38
CA ALA A 72 2.78 6.62 -21.30
C ALA A 72 1.45 5.96 -21.71
N ALA A 73 0.95 6.25 -22.92
CA ALA A 73 -0.28 5.65 -23.45
C ALA A 73 -0.16 4.12 -23.61
N VAL A 74 0.98 3.63 -24.09
CA VAL A 74 1.24 2.18 -24.19
C VAL A 74 1.23 1.53 -22.80
N LEU A 75 1.94 2.11 -21.84
CA LEU A 75 1.98 1.60 -20.45
C LEU A 75 0.58 1.62 -19.82
N LEU A 76 -0.21 2.66 -20.05
CA LEU A 76 -1.58 2.73 -19.58
C LEU A 76 -2.46 1.65 -20.20
N GLY A 77 -2.31 1.41 -21.50
CA GLY A 77 -2.99 0.31 -22.19
C GLY A 77 -2.66 -1.07 -21.58
N VAL A 78 -1.37 -1.33 -21.33
CA VAL A 78 -0.93 -2.56 -20.68
C VAL A 78 -1.49 -2.66 -19.25
N ALA A 79 -1.50 -1.57 -18.49
CA ALA A 79 -2.06 -1.53 -17.14
C ALA A 79 -3.55 -1.86 -17.12
N LEU A 80 -4.33 -1.28 -18.05
CA LEU A 80 -5.76 -1.56 -18.16
C LEU A 80 -6.03 -3.01 -18.56
N LEU A 81 -5.27 -3.56 -19.52
CA LEU A 81 -5.38 -4.95 -19.94
C LEU A 81 -5.00 -5.91 -18.80
N ALA A 82 -3.92 -5.63 -18.08
CA ALA A 82 -3.50 -6.44 -16.94
C ALA A 82 -4.54 -6.41 -15.81
N THR A 83 -5.12 -5.25 -15.53
CA THR A 83 -6.19 -5.09 -14.52
C THR A 83 -7.47 -5.83 -14.93
N ALA A 84 -7.88 -5.72 -16.20
CA ALA A 84 -9.04 -6.44 -16.73
C ALA A 84 -8.82 -7.97 -16.69
N SER A 85 -7.62 -8.41 -17.07
CA SER A 85 -7.21 -9.82 -16.98
C SER A 85 -7.18 -10.31 -15.53
N PHE A 86 -6.69 -9.50 -14.59
CA PHE A 86 -6.72 -9.80 -13.17
C PHE A 86 -8.15 -10.00 -12.65
N VAL A 87 -9.05 -9.06 -12.95
CA VAL A 87 -10.46 -9.17 -12.53
C VAL A 87 -11.12 -10.43 -13.12
N SER A 88 -10.87 -10.72 -14.41
CA SER A 88 -11.39 -11.89 -15.08
C SER A 88 -10.85 -13.19 -14.48
N TRP A 89 -9.54 -13.23 -14.19
CA TRP A 89 -8.87 -14.35 -13.54
C TRP A 89 -9.43 -14.62 -12.14
N GLN A 90 -9.57 -13.59 -11.31
CA GLN A 90 -10.12 -13.73 -9.96
C GLN A 90 -11.56 -14.24 -9.97
N ARG A 91 -12.40 -13.76 -10.90
CA ARG A 91 -13.77 -14.25 -11.08
C ARG A 91 -13.80 -15.73 -11.52
N TRP A 92 -12.92 -16.11 -12.44
CA TRP A 92 -12.80 -17.48 -12.89
C TRP A 92 -12.34 -18.40 -11.76
N GLN A 93 -11.31 -18.01 -11.02
CA GLN A 93 -10.78 -18.73 -9.86
C GLN A 93 -11.88 -18.96 -8.80
N THR A 94 -12.63 -17.90 -8.48
CA THR A 94 -13.74 -17.98 -7.52
C THR A 94 -14.83 -18.96 -7.99
N ARG A 95 -15.15 -18.99 -9.30
CA ARG A 95 -16.15 -19.91 -9.85
C ARG A 95 -15.70 -21.38 -9.81
N GLN A 96 -14.41 -21.63 -9.89
CA GLN A 96 -13.85 -22.99 -9.83
C GLN A 96 -13.59 -23.48 -8.38
N GLY A 97 -13.97 -22.71 -7.37
CA GLY A 97 -13.73 -23.07 -5.97
C GLY A 97 -12.26 -22.97 -5.55
N GLY A 98 -11.43 -22.33 -6.36
CA GLY A 98 -10.04 -22.01 -6.01
C GLY A 98 -9.95 -20.93 -4.94
N VAL A 99 -8.73 -20.67 -4.44
CA VAL A 99 -8.46 -19.60 -3.48
C VAL A 99 -7.98 -18.36 -4.24
N PRO A 100 -8.87 -17.38 -4.52
CA PRO A 100 -8.50 -16.16 -5.22
C PRO A 100 -7.64 -15.28 -4.31
N LEU A 101 -6.74 -14.49 -4.90
CA LEU A 101 -5.95 -13.49 -4.18
C LEU A 101 -6.86 -12.45 -3.49
N MET A 102 -7.94 -12.08 -4.16
CA MET A 102 -8.93 -11.14 -3.65
C MET A 102 -10.35 -11.60 -4.00
N ASN A 103 -11.21 -11.73 -2.98
CA ASN A 103 -12.61 -12.09 -3.19
C ASN A 103 -13.41 -10.88 -3.68
N LEU A 104 -13.59 -10.78 -4.99
CA LEU A 104 -14.34 -9.68 -5.61
C LEU A 104 -15.83 -9.65 -5.25
N ALA A 105 -16.39 -10.78 -4.76
CA ALA A 105 -17.79 -10.84 -4.33
C ALA A 105 -18.07 -9.91 -3.12
N LEU A 106 -17.04 -9.58 -2.33
CA LEU A 106 -17.16 -8.64 -1.22
C LEU A 106 -17.61 -7.25 -1.68
N PHE A 107 -17.20 -6.82 -2.88
CA PHE A 107 -17.61 -5.52 -3.44
C PHE A 107 -19.08 -5.47 -3.86
N ALA A 108 -19.75 -6.62 -3.98
CA ALA A 108 -21.20 -6.66 -4.20
C ALA A 108 -22.00 -6.27 -2.93
N HIS A 109 -21.38 -6.36 -1.76
CA HIS A 109 -21.98 -5.94 -0.50
C HIS A 109 -21.80 -4.42 -0.31
N ARG A 110 -22.92 -3.68 -0.28
CA ARG A 110 -22.91 -2.21 -0.14
C ARG A 110 -22.05 -1.68 1.01
N PRO A 111 -22.13 -2.23 2.26
CA PRO A 111 -21.31 -1.72 3.36
C PRO A 111 -19.80 -1.84 3.06
N PHE A 112 -19.37 -2.96 2.45
CA PHE A 112 -17.97 -3.17 2.08
C PHE A 112 -17.52 -2.19 0.98
N ALA A 113 -18.32 -2.04 -0.08
CA ALA A 113 -18.02 -1.14 -1.18
C ALA A 113 -17.93 0.32 -0.70
N MET A 114 -18.88 0.76 0.13
CA MET A 114 -18.85 2.11 0.72
C MET A 114 -17.65 2.30 1.64
N GLY A 115 -17.36 1.33 2.52
CA GLY A 115 -16.20 1.38 3.40
C GLY A 115 -14.88 1.47 2.61
N THR A 116 -14.74 0.69 1.55
CA THR A 116 -13.55 0.73 0.68
C THR A 116 -13.44 2.08 -0.04
N THR A 117 -14.54 2.64 -0.52
CA THR A 117 -14.54 3.97 -1.16
C THR A 117 -14.11 5.06 -0.18
N VAL A 118 -14.67 5.06 1.03
CA VAL A 118 -14.26 6.00 2.08
C VAL A 118 -12.78 5.82 2.45
N ALA A 119 -12.32 4.58 2.62
CA ALA A 119 -10.92 4.29 2.90
C ALA A 119 -9.98 4.76 1.77
N PHE A 120 -10.40 4.61 0.51
CA PHE A 120 -9.64 5.11 -0.64
C PHE A 120 -9.52 6.63 -0.65
N ILE A 121 -10.65 7.34 -0.45
CA ILE A 121 -10.66 8.81 -0.41
C ILE A 121 -9.83 9.31 0.76
N TYR A 122 -10.01 8.74 1.95
CA TYR A 122 -9.25 9.10 3.15
C TYR A 122 -7.75 8.83 2.97
N GLY A 123 -7.39 7.66 2.46
CA GLY A 123 -6.00 7.30 2.18
C GLY A 123 -5.35 8.26 1.18
N THR A 124 -6.05 8.60 0.09
CA THR A 124 -5.56 9.54 -0.92
C THR A 124 -5.32 10.93 -0.31
N ALA A 125 -6.25 11.43 0.50
CA ALA A 125 -6.11 12.72 1.17
C ALA A 125 -4.95 12.71 2.17
N MET A 126 -4.84 11.67 2.98
CA MET A 126 -3.80 11.52 4.00
C MET A 126 -2.40 11.41 3.38
N PHE A 127 -2.22 10.47 2.43
CA PHE A 127 -0.92 10.30 1.77
C PHE A 127 -0.56 11.49 0.89
N GLY A 128 -1.54 12.08 0.18
CA GLY A 128 -1.34 13.30 -0.58
C GLY A 128 -0.86 14.45 0.29
N SER A 129 -1.50 14.69 1.43
CA SER A 129 -1.10 15.74 2.38
C SER A 129 0.29 15.48 2.98
N THR A 130 0.58 14.23 3.34
CA THR A 130 1.88 13.84 3.90
C THR A 130 3.02 14.08 2.92
N TYR A 131 2.76 13.95 1.61
CA TYR A 131 3.75 14.22 0.56
C TYR A 131 3.80 15.70 0.19
N LEU A 132 2.64 16.34 -0.04
CA LEU A 132 2.56 17.70 -0.55
C LEU A 132 3.04 18.73 0.47
N LEU A 133 2.79 18.53 1.76
CA LEU A 133 3.17 19.49 2.80
C LEU A 133 4.68 19.68 2.88
N PRO A 134 5.54 18.63 2.97
CA PRO A 134 6.99 18.83 2.94
C PRO A 134 7.48 19.43 1.62
N VAL A 135 6.89 19.04 0.48
CA VAL A 135 7.26 19.59 -0.83
C VAL A 135 6.95 21.09 -0.89
N TYR A 136 5.77 21.50 -0.45
CA TYR A 136 5.39 22.90 -0.40
C TYR A 136 6.31 23.72 0.52
N LEU A 137 6.64 23.19 1.71
CA LEU A 137 7.54 23.89 2.65
C LEU A 137 8.95 24.06 2.07
N GLN A 138 9.44 23.08 1.30
CA GLN A 138 10.77 23.16 0.67
C GLN A 138 10.78 24.04 -0.59
N LEU A 139 9.86 23.79 -1.53
CA LEU A 139 9.85 24.46 -2.83
C LEU A 139 9.10 25.80 -2.80
N GLY A 140 8.04 25.92 -2.01
CA GLY A 140 7.25 27.14 -1.91
C GLY A 140 7.83 28.16 -0.96
N LEU A 141 8.33 27.72 0.21
CA LEU A 141 8.88 28.61 1.24
C LEU A 141 10.42 28.58 1.30
N GLY A 142 11.08 27.76 0.48
CA GLY A 142 12.55 27.70 0.44
C GLY A 142 13.20 27.12 1.70
N LEU A 143 12.46 26.40 2.54
CA LEU A 143 12.99 25.85 3.78
C LEU A 143 13.93 24.68 3.52
N SER A 144 14.99 24.58 4.31
CA SER A 144 15.90 23.43 4.24
C SER A 144 15.20 22.14 4.69
N PRO A 145 15.56 20.97 4.12
CA PRO A 145 14.96 19.69 4.51
C PRO A 145 15.02 19.39 6.01
N SER A 146 16.11 19.81 6.69
CA SER A 146 16.26 19.66 8.14
C SER A 146 15.25 20.53 8.92
N HIS A 147 15.00 21.74 8.46
CA HIS A 147 14.02 22.63 9.08
C HIS A 147 12.60 22.11 8.91
N VAL A 148 12.26 21.60 7.73
CA VAL A 148 10.97 20.94 7.48
C VAL A 148 10.80 19.72 8.38
N GLY A 149 11.84 18.89 8.53
CA GLY A 149 11.82 17.73 9.43
C GLY A 149 11.53 18.12 10.89
N THR A 150 12.17 19.19 11.40
CA THR A 150 11.92 19.65 12.77
C THR A 150 10.53 20.24 12.96
N LEU A 151 9.98 20.91 11.94
CA LEU A 151 8.61 21.44 11.98
C LEU A 151 7.55 20.32 12.00
N LEU A 152 7.81 19.20 11.32
CA LEU A 152 6.88 18.06 11.25
C LEU A 152 7.05 17.06 12.40
N LEU A 153 8.16 17.12 13.14
CA LEU A 153 8.47 16.22 14.23
C LEU A 153 7.39 16.17 15.33
N PRO A 154 6.81 17.30 15.80
CA PRO A 154 5.75 17.28 16.80
C PRO A 154 4.51 16.49 16.34
N ALA A 155 4.13 16.62 15.07
CA ALA A 155 2.99 15.87 14.52
C ALA A 155 3.24 14.35 14.53
N GLY A 156 4.45 13.92 14.17
CA GLY A 156 4.86 12.52 14.25
C GLY A 156 4.87 11.98 15.68
N LEU A 157 5.36 12.76 16.64
CA LEU A 157 5.35 12.38 18.06
C LEU A 157 3.94 12.25 18.61
N LEU A 158 3.06 13.21 18.32
CA LEU A 158 1.65 13.15 18.72
C LEU A 158 0.95 11.92 18.16
N LEU A 159 1.19 11.60 16.88
CA LEU A 159 0.65 10.40 16.24
C LEU A 159 1.14 9.13 16.95
N ALA A 160 2.44 9.02 17.23
CA ALA A 160 3.01 7.87 17.92
C ALA A 160 2.41 7.69 19.33
N VAL A 161 2.26 8.78 20.10
CA VAL A 161 1.63 8.74 21.42
C VAL A 161 0.16 8.33 21.33
N THR A 162 -0.57 8.88 20.36
CA THR A 162 -2.00 8.54 20.17
C THR A 162 -2.17 7.05 19.85
N ILE A 163 -1.35 6.51 18.93
CA ILE A 163 -1.38 5.08 18.60
C ILE A 163 -1.05 4.22 19.82
N ALA A 164 -0.06 4.62 20.62
CA ALA A 164 0.31 3.88 21.83
C ALA A 164 -0.79 3.88 22.91
N ILE A 165 -1.58 4.95 23.00
CA ILE A 165 -2.71 5.05 23.94
C ILE A 165 -3.90 4.22 23.47
N VAL A 166 -4.25 4.36 22.18
CA VAL A 166 -5.43 3.68 21.60
C VAL A 166 -5.19 2.19 21.40
N GLY A 167 -3.94 1.76 21.20
CA GLY A 167 -3.56 0.36 20.99
C GLY A 167 -3.46 -0.47 22.30
N ARG A 168 -3.72 0.12 23.47
CA ARG A 168 -3.81 -0.57 24.76
C ARG A 168 -5.23 -1.03 25.05
#